data_172e66b40e5b2bae65a5a71dad154274
#
_entry.id   172e66b40e5b2bae65a5a71dad154274
#
_cell.length_a   1.000
_cell.length_b   1.000
_cell.length_c   1.000
_cell.angle_alpha   90.00
_cell.angle_beta   90.00
_cell.angle_gamma   90.00
#
_symmetry.space_group_name_H-M   'P 1'
#
loop_
_entity.id
_entity.type
_entity.pdbx_description
1 polymer ?
#
loop_
_entity_poly.entity_id
_entity_poly.type
_entity_poly.pdbx_seq_one_letter_code
_entity_poly.pdbx_strand_id
1 'polypeptide(L)'
;MSDSLVVLVLCLSCLLLLSLWRQSSGRGKLPPGPTPLPVIGNILQIGIKDISKSLTNLSKVYGPVFTLYFGLKPIVVLHGYEAVKEALIDLGEEFSGRGIFPLAERANRGFGIVFSNGKKWKEIRRFSLMTLRNFGMGKRSIEDRVQEEARCLVEELRKTKASPCDPTFILGCAPCNVICSIIFHKRFDYKDQQFLNLMEKLNENIKILSSPWIQICNNFSPIIDYFPGTHNKLLKNVAFMKSYILEKVKEHQESMDMNNPQDFIDCFLMKMEKEKHNQPSEFTIESLENTAVDLFGAGTETTSTTLRYALLLLLKHPEVTAKVQEEIERVIGRNRSPCMQDRSHMPYTDAVVHEVQRYIDLLPTSLPHAVTCDIKFRNYLIPKGTTILISLTSVLHDNKEFPNPEMFDPHHFLDEGGNFKKSKYFMPFSAGKRICVGEALAGMELFLFLTSILQNFNLKSLVDPKNLDTTPVVNGFASVPPFYQLCFIPV
;
A
#
# COMPACT_ATOMS: atom_id res chain seq x y z
N MET A 1 -43.43 22.20 -25.56
CA MET A 1 -42.18 21.85 -24.86
C MET A 1 -41.38 23.12 -24.79
N SER A 2 -40.86 23.52 -23.63
CA SER A 2 -40.06 24.77 -23.53
C SER A 2 -38.76 24.59 -24.32
N ASP A 3 -38.31 25.64 -24.97
CA ASP A 3 -37.05 25.65 -25.77
C ASP A 3 -35.86 25.10 -24.96
N SER A 4 -35.86 25.30 -23.64
CA SER A 4 -34.90 24.75 -22.70
C SER A 4 -34.88 23.21 -22.67
N LEU A 5 -36.05 22.58 -22.82
CA LEU A 5 -36.13 21.09 -22.83
C LEU A 5 -35.59 20.54 -24.15
N VAL A 6 -35.85 21.22 -25.26
CA VAL A 6 -35.30 20.84 -26.59
C VAL A 6 -33.79 20.96 -26.60
N VAL A 7 -33.25 22.07 -26.08
CA VAL A 7 -31.78 22.27 -25.96
C VAL A 7 -31.16 21.21 -25.07
N LEU A 8 -31.76 20.87 -23.93
CA LEU A 8 -31.27 19.81 -23.03
C LEU A 8 -31.22 18.46 -23.73
N VAL A 9 -32.30 18.10 -24.46
CA VAL A 9 -32.37 16.82 -25.19
C VAL A 9 -31.30 16.77 -26.29
N LEU A 10 -31.11 17.87 -27.03
CA LEU A 10 -30.07 17.92 -28.06
C LEU A 10 -28.66 17.83 -27.47
N CYS A 11 -28.38 18.52 -26.36
CA CYS A 11 -27.10 18.41 -25.67
C CYS A 11 -26.83 16.96 -25.17
N LEU A 12 -27.82 16.33 -24.56
CA LEU A 12 -27.72 14.93 -24.11
C LEU A 12 -27.51 13.97 -25.28
N SER A 13 -28.23 14.17 -26.38
CA SER A 13 -28.07 13.35 -27.59
C SER A 13 -26.69 13.52 -28.22
N CYS A 14 -26.16 14.75 -28.31
CA CYS A 14 -24.81 15.01 -28.78
C CYS A 14 -23.75 14.36 -27.87
N LEU A 15 -23.89 14.48 -26.56
CA LEU A 15 -22.99 13.83 -25.60
C LEU A 15 -23.01 12.31 -25.75
N LEU A 16 -24.18 11.74 -25.98
CA LEU A 16 -24.38 10.31 -26.20
C LEU A 16 -23.69 9.85 -27.49
N LEU A 17 -23.91 10.57 -28.59
CA LEU A 17 -23.29 10.27 -29.87
C LEU A 17 -21.76 10.44 -29.83
N LEU A 18 -21.25 11.47 -29.21
CA LEU A 18 -19.81 11.68 -29.00
C LEU A 18 -19.19 10.56 -28.14
N SER A 19 -19.88 10.13 -27.11
CA SER A 19 -19.47 9.01 -26.25
C SER A 19 -19.37 7.71 -27.06
N LEU A 20 -20.41 7.39 -27.82
CA LEU A 20 -20.46 6.18 -28.68
C LEU A 20 -19.38 6.22 -29.77
N TRP A 21 -19.18 7.38 -30.40
CA TRP A 21 -18.16 7.57 -31.42
C TRP A 21 -16.73 7.39 -30.86
N ARG A 22 -16.40 8.00 -29.73
CA ARG A 22 -15.11 7.81 -29.03
C ARG A 22 -14.86 6.38 -28.62
N GLN A 23 -15.88 5.69 -28.11
CA GLN A 23 -15.80 4.28 -27.75
C GLN A 23 -15.57 3.37 -28.97
N SER A 24 -16.19 3.70 -30.10
CA SER A 24 -16.03 2.94 -31.34
C SER A 24 -14.66 3.14 -31.98
N SER A 25 -14.13 4.35 -31.98
CA SER A 25 -12.87 4.69 -32.67
C SER A 25 -11.63 4.05 -32.01
N GLY A 26 -11.67 3.72 -30.72
CA GLY A 26 -10.55 3.11 -29.98
C GLY A 26 -10.58 1.58 -29.90
N ARG A 27 -11.70 0.95 -30.16
CA ARG A 27 -11.92 -0.50 -29.89
C ARG A 27 -11.06 -1.46 -30.72
N GLY A 28 -10.58 -1.05 -31.88
CA GLY A 28 -9.85 -1.97 -32.78
C GLY A 28 -8.40 -2.27 -32.37
N LYS A 29 -7.84 -1.58 -31.36
CA LYS A 29 -6.43 -1.71 -30.96
C LYS A 29 -6.24 -2.18 -29.52
N LEU A 30 -7.16 -1.84 -28.63
CA LEU A 30 -7.13 -2.23 -27.22
C LEU A 30 -7.62 -3.68 -27.02
N PRO A 31 -7.24 -4.32 -25.88
CA PRO A 31 -7.79 -5.61 -25.48
C PRO A 31 -9.32 -5.61 -25.41
N PRO A 32 -9.99 -6.77 -25.61
CA PRO A 32 -11.44 -6.87 -25.50
C PRO A 32 -11.92 -6.53 -24.10
N GLY A 33 -13.21 -6.22 -23.98
CA GLY A 33 -13.81 -5.95 -22.68
C GLY A 33 -15.32 -5.78 -22.76
N PRO A 34 -16.00 -5.62 -21.63
CA PRO A 34 -17.45 -5.41 -21.61
C PRO A 34 -17.82 -4.11 -22.31
N THR A 35 -18.98 -4.09 -22.94
CA THR A 35 -19.48 -2.87 -23.60
C THR A 35 -19.71 -1.78 -22.57
N PRO A 36 -18.98 -0.64 -22.66
CA PRO A 36 -19.14 0.45 -21.71
C PRO A 36 -20.49 1.17 -21.93
N LEU A 37 -21.11 1.59 -20.84
CA LEU A 37 -22.27 2.45 -20.88
C LEU A 37 -21.85 3.89 -21.27
N PRO A 38 -22.70 4.64 -21.99
CA PRO A 38 -22.41 6.01 -22.35
C PRO A 38 -22.07 6.87 -21.13
N VAL A 39 -21.05 7.71 -21.24
CA VAL A 39 -20.55 8.64 -20.22
C VAL A 39 -19.93 7.99 -18.99
N ILE A 40 -20.58 6.99 -18.40
CA ILE A 40 -20.14 6.36 -17.13
C ILE A 40 -19.22 5.15 -17.32
N GLY A 41 -19.12 4.61 -18.56
CA GLY A 41 -18.28 3.43 -18.84
C GLY A 41 -18.80 2.16 -18.18
N ASN A 42 -17.90 1.39 -17.55
CA ASN A 42 -18.22 0.10 -16.92
C ASN A 42 -18.43 0.19 -15.40
N ILE A 43 -18.52 1.38 -14.81
CA ILE A 43 -18.56 1.57 -13.35
C ILE A 43 -19.72 0.79 -12.71
N LEU A 44 -20.91 0.80 -13.34
CA LEU A 44 -22.08 0.07 -12.81
C LEU A 44 -22.01 -1.45 -13.06
N GLN A 45 -21.07 -1.91 -13.90
CA GLN A 45 -20.88 -3.33 -14.22
C GLN A 45 -19.85 -3.99 -13.29
N ILE A 46 -19.19 -3.18 -12.44
CA ILE A 46 -18.18 -3.63 -11.49
C ILE A 46 -18.79 -3.53 -10.08
N GLY A 47 -18.72 -4.62 -9.33
CA GLY A 47 -19.17 -4.64 -7.94
C GLY A 47 -18.22 -3.81 -7.06
N ILE A 48 -18.66 -2.63 -6.63
CA ILE A 48 -17.86 -1.69 -5.85
C ILE A 48 -17.43 -2.29 -4.49
N LYS A 49 -18.20 -3.24 -3.95
CA LYS A 49 -17.90 -3.91 -2.68
C LYS A 49 -16.81 -4.96 -2.81
N ASP A 50 -16.63 -5.54 -4.01
CA ASP A 50 -15.63 -6.58 -4.28
C ASP A 50 -15.17 -6.46 -5.73
N ILE A 51 -14.21 -5.56 -5.93
CA ILE A 51 -13.63 -5.32 -7.25
C ILE A 51 -12.86 -6.55 -7.75
N SER A 52 -12.16 -7.25 -6.86
CA SER A 52 -11.35 -8.42 -7.21
C SER A 52 -12.17 -9.54 -7.80
N LYS A 53 -13.32 -9.85 -7.19
CA LYS A 53 -14.28 -10.82 -7.71
C LYS A 53 -14.84 -10.42 -9.08
N SER A 54 -15.14 -9.14 -9.26
CA SER A 54 -15.61 -8.61 -10.55
C SER A 54 -14.55 -8.78 -11.64
N LEU A 55 -13.28 -8.43 -11.34
CA LEU A 55 -12.16 -8.59 -12.28
C LEU A 55 -11.92 -10.08 -12.62
N THR A 56 -12.00 -10.96 -11.63
CA THR A 56 -11.87 -12.41 -11.85
C THR A 56 -12.99 -12.95 -12.74
N ASN A 57 -14.23 -12.51 -12.56
CA ASN A 57 -15.32 -12.94 -13.43
C ASN A 57 -15.15 -12.41 -14.86
N LEU A 58 -14.71 -11.18 -15.04
CA LEU A 58 -14.44 -10.60 -16.35
C LEU A 58 -13.29 -11.31 -17.05
N SER A 59 -12.24 -11.68 -16.33
CA SER A 59 -11.11 -12.41 -16.92
C SER A 59 -11.48 -13.79 -17.47
N LYS A 60 -12.50 -14.44 -16.90
CA LYS A 60 -13.02 -15.72 -17.44
C LYS A 60 -13.68 -15.54 -18.82
N VAL A 61 -14.23 -14.35 -19.10
CA VAL A 61 -14.91 -14.05 -20.37
C VAL A 61 -13.96 -13.45 -21.40
N TYR A 62 -13.12 -12.49 -20.99
CA TYR A 62 -12.30 -11.70 -21.91
C TYR A 62 -10.82 -12.10 -21.92
N GLY A 63 -10.43 -13.04 -21.06
CA GLY A 63 -9.05 -13.47 -20.91
C GLY A 63 -8.25 -12.63 -19.91
N PRO A 64 -6.93 -12.89 -19.77
CA PRO A 64 -6.09 -12.30 -18.74
C PRO A 64 -5.71 -10.82 -19.00
N VAL A 65 -6.05 -10.30 -20.18
CA VAL A 65 -5.80 -8.89 -20.55
C VAL A 65 -7.06 -8.35 -21.18
N PHE A 66 -7.72 -7.42 -20.52
CA PHE A 66 -8.99 -6.86 -20.99
C PHE A 66 -9.11 -5.37 -20.65
N THR A 67 -10.04 -4.69 -21.32
CA THR A 67 -10.23 -3.23 -21.16
C THR A 67 -11.53 -2.94 -20.42
N LEU A 68 -11.43 -2.05 -19.42
CA LEU A 68 -12.55 -1.41 -18.76
C LEU A 68 -12.54 0.09 -19.06
N TYR A 69 -13.72 0.69 -19.03
CA TYR A 69 -13.85 2.14 -19.15
C TYR A 69 -14.37 2.73 -17.83
N PHE A 70 -13.59 3.62 -17.25
CA PHE A 70 -14.04 4.45 -16.14
C PHE A 70 -14.39 5.84 -16.68
N GLY A 71 -15.69 6.11 -16.80
CA GLY A 71 -16.16 7.22 -17.63
C GLY A 71 -15.79 6.99 -19.10
N LEU A 72 -15.07 7.93 -19.68
CA LEU A 72 -14.59 7.85 -21.07
C LEU A 72 -13.15 7.36 -21.20
N LYS A 73 -12.47 7.08 -20.09
CA LYS A 73 -11.04 6.69 -20.07
C LYS A 73 -10.90 5.17 -20.09
N PRO A 74 -10.18 4.60 -21.08
CA PRO A 74 -9.86 3.18 -21.06
C PRO A 74 -8.80 2.88 -20.01
N ILE A 75 -8.97 1.74 -19.34
CA ILE A 75 -8.02 1.14 -18.40
C ILE A 75 -7.83 -0.31 -18.85
N VAL A 76 -6.59 -0.72 -19.07
CA VAL A 76 -6.27 -2.11 -19.37
C VAL A 76 -6.02 -2.86 -18.06
N VAL A 77 -6.71 -3.95 -17.85
CA VAL A 77 -6.58 -4.82 -16.68
C VAL A 77 -5.67 -6.00 -17.02
N LEU A 78 -4.70 -6.25 -16.13
CA LEU A 78 -3.84 -7.44 -16.17
C LEU A 78 -4.27 -8.38 -15.04
N HIS A 79 -4.57 -9.62 -15.40
CA HIS A 79 -5.08 -10.66 -14.51
C HIS A 79 -4.26 -11.95 -14.65
N GLY A 80 -3.88 -12.54 -13.52
CA GLY A 80 -3.07 -13.75 -13.46
C GLY A 80 -1.56 -13.50 -13.58
N TYR A 81 -0.79 -14.43 -13.00
CA TYR A 81 0.66 -14.30 -12.83
C TYR A 81 1.40 -14.00 -14.15
N GLU A 82 1.11 -14.75 -15.22
CA GLU A 82 1.84 -14.61 -16.49
C GLU A 82 1.68 -13.22 -17.13
N ALA A 83 0.46 -12.64 -17.08
CA ALA A 83 0.24 -11.31 -17.64
C ALA A 83 0.89 -10.22 -16.79
N VAL A 84 0.83 -10.37 -15.45
CA VAL A 84 1.44 -9.45 -14.51
C VAL A 84 2.96 -9.50 -14.58
N LYS A 85 3.55 -10.70 -14.62
CA LYS A 85 5.00 -10.90 -14.76
C LYS A 85 5.53 -10.31 -16.05
N GLU A 86 4.89 -10.61 -17.19
CA GLU A 86 5.29 -10.11 -18.51
C GLU A 86 5.32 -8.56 -18.51
N ALA A 87 4.28 -7.92 -17.97
CA ALA A 87 4.19 -6.47 -17.94
C ALA A 87 5.19 -5.83 -16.94
N LEU A 88 5.25 -6.31 -15.70
CA LEU A 88 6.00 -5.63 -14.64
C LEU A 88 7.49 -5.98 -14.62
N ILE A 89 7.85 -7.19 -15.05
CA ILE A 89 9.22 -7.70 -15.01
C ILE A 89 9.84 -7.67 -16.39
N ASP A 90 9.23 -8.35 -17.36
CA ASP A 90 9.82 -8.53 -18.68
C ASP A 90 9.78 -7.20 -19.50
N LEU A 91 8.70 -6.41 -19.37
CA LEU A 91 8.50 -5.11 -20.00
C LEU A 91 8.45 -3.96 -18.97
N GLY A 92 9.25 -4.09 -17.92
CA GLY A 92 9.16 -3.23 -16.74
C GLY A 92 9.39 -1.73 -17.00
N GLU A 93 10.18 -1.34 -18.01
CA GLU A 93 10.37 0.07 -18.37
C GLU A 93 9.13 0.66 -19.03
N GLU A 94 8.51 -0.09 -19.94
CA GLU A 94 7.32 0.31 -20.66
C GLU A 94 6.11 0.45 -19.75
N PHE A 95 6.02 -0.38 -18.71
CA PHE A 95 4.94 -0.35 -17.69
C PHE A 95 5.31 0.43 -16.43
N SER A 96 6.42 1.17 -16.42
CA SER A 96 6.89 1.91 -15.24
C SER A 96 6.17 3.23 -14.98
N GLY A 97 5.32 3.72 -15.88
CA GLY A 97 4.51 4.91 -15.65
C GLY A 97 3.51 4.73 -14.50
N ARG A 98 3.07 5.83 -13.89
CA ARG A 98 1.90 5.89 -13.01
C ARG A 98 0.71 6.41 -13.79
N GLY A 99 -0.41 5.72 -13.63
CA GLY A 99 -1.70 6.16 -14.16
C GLY A 99 -2.18 7.46 -13.52
N ILE A 100 -3.11 8.10 -14.18
CA ILE A 100 -3.69 9.35 -13.68
C ILE A 100 -4.54 9.04 -12.44
N PHE A 101 -4.17 9.64 -11.33
CA PHE A 101 -4.90 9.63 -10.08
C PHE A 101 -5.16 11.09 -9.65
N PRO A 102 -6.26 11.70 -10.10
CA PRO A 102 -6.48 13.15 -10.02
C PRO A 102 -6.33 13.74 -8.63
N LEU A 103 -6.76 13.03 -7.58
CA LEU A 103 -6.59 13.52 -6.22
C LEU A 103 -5.12 13.52 -5.77
N ALA A 104 -4.34 12.51 -6.16
CA ALA A 104 -2.90 12.50 -5.89
C ALA A 104 -2.18 13.60 -6.68
N GLU A 105 -2.58 13.84 -7.93
CA GLU A 105 -2.03 14.94 -8.74
C GLU A 105 -2.25 16.29 -8.09
N ARG A 106 -3.43 16.53 -7.52
CA ARG A 106 -3.73 17.76 -6.76
C ARG A 106 -2.95 17.86 -5.47
N ALA A 107 -2.81 16.74 -4.76
CA ALA A 107 -2.07 16.68 -3.51
C ALA A 107 -0.56 16.87 -3.72
N ASN A 108 0.02 16.20 -4.72
CA ASN A 108 1.46 16.03 -4.88
C ASN A 108 2.04 16.81 -6.07
N ARG A 109 1.22 17.29 -7.00
CA ARG A 109 1.62 18.03 -8.21
C ARG A 109 2.70 17.32 -9.03
N GLY A 110 2.62 15.98 -9.10
CA GLY A 110 3.59 15.15 -9.80
C GLY A 110 4.96 15.03 -9.11
N PHE A 111 5.08 15.41 -7.83
CA PHE A 111 6.27 15.21 -6.99
C PHE A 111 6.16 13.94 -6.14
N GLY A 112 7.21 13.65 -5.37
CA GLY A 112 7.31 12.48 -4.51
C GLY A 112 7.80 11.24 -5.22
N ILE A 113 7.68 10.08 -4.56
CA ILE A 113 8.18 8.80 -5.06
C ILE A 113 7.05 7.87 -5.55
N VAL A 114 5.82 8.07 -5.04
CA VAL A 114 4.69 7.17 -5.31
C VAL A 114 4.03 7.47 -6.65
N PHE A 115 3.62 8.73 -6.90
CA PHE A 115 2.84 9.11 -8.08
C PHE A 115 3.62 9.89 -9.15
N SER A 116 4.86 10.28 -8.89
CA SER A 116 5.70 10.96 -9.89
C SER A 116 6.07 10.04 -11.06
N ASN A 117 6.44 10.64 -12.20
CA ASN A 117 6.74 9.95 -13.44
C ASN A 117 8.07 10.40 -14.06
N GLY A 118 8.56 9.64 -15.04
CA GLY A 118 9.69 10.01 -15.88
C GLY A 118 11.02 10.14 -15.15
N LYS A 119 11.82 11.15 -15.55
CA LYS A 119 13.16 11.42 -15.00
C LYS A 119 13.10 11.73 -13.50
N LYS A 120 12.18 12.62 -13.10
CA LYS A 120 11.95 12.99 -11.69
C LYS A 120 11.79 11.76 -10.80
N TRP A 121 10.86 10.87 -11.17
CA TRP A 121 10.65 9.63 -10.42
C TRP A 121 11.93 8.78 -10.33
N LYS A 122 12.63 8.58 -11.46
CA LYS A 122 13.84 7.73 -11.49
C LYS A 122 14.93 8.25 -10.55
N GLU A 123 15.16 9.56 -10.57
CA GLU A 123 16.19 10.20 -9.74
C GLU A 123 15.83 10.18 -8.25
N ILE A 124 14.62 10.62 -7.90
CA ILE A 124 14.15 10.65 -6.50
C ILE A 124 14.07 9.22 -5.94
N ARG A 125 13.54 8.25 -6.70
CA ARG A 125 13.51 6.85 -6.27
C ARG A 125 14.89 6.27 -6.05
N ARG A 126 15.83 6.48 -6.97
CA ARG A 126 17.20 6.01 -6.84
C ARG A 126 17.87 6.59 -5.60
N PHE A 127 17.72 7.89 -5.41
CA PHE A 127 18.24 8.58 -4.23
C PHE A 127 17.64 7.99 -2.94
N SER A 128 16.32 7.88 -2.87
CA SER A 128 15.63 7.36 -1.69
C SER A 128 16.06 5.94 -1.34
N LEU A 129 16.14 5.03 -2.33
CA LEU A 129 16.61 3.67 -2.12
C LEU A 129 18.05 3.62 -1.60
N MET A 130 18.95 4.46 -2.15
CA MET A 130 20.34 4.53 -1.68
C MET A 130 20.42 5.06 -0.25
N THR A 131 19.69 6.13 0.05
CA THR A 131 19.66 6.76 1.38
C THR A 131 19.11 5.79 2.43
N LEU A 132 17.96 5.16 2.16
CA LEU A 132 17.37 4.18 3.05
C LEU A 132 18.29 2.98 3.29
N ARG A 133 19.01 2.49 2.27
CA ARG A 133 20.03 1.45 2.42
C ARG A 133 21.22 1.91 3.24
N ASN A 134 21.65 3.16 3.09
CA ASN A 134 22.78 3.72 3.86
C ASN A 134 22.43 3.89 5.33
N PHE A 135 21.18 4.26 5.65
CA PHE A 135 20.68 4.23 7.02
C PHE A 135 20.45 2.82 7.56
N GLY A 136 20.67 1.81 6.74
CA GLY A 136 20.66 0.43 7.18
C GLY A 136 19.35 -0.33 6.94
N MET A 137 18.52 0.12 6.00
CA MET A 137 17.39 -0.70 5.56
C MET A 137 17.91 -2.06 5.10
N GLY A 138 17.48 -3.14 5.79
CA GLY A 138 18.01 -4.48 5.62
C GLY A 138 19.35 -4.73 6.31
N LYS A 139 19.80 -3.87 7.22
CA LYS A 139 21.03 -3.99 8.03
C LYS A 139 20.72 -3.80 9.52
N ARG A 140 21.70 -4.10 10.36
CA ARG A 140 21.59 -4.07 11.83
C ARG A 140 21.17 -2.71 12.41
N SER A 141 21.57 -1.60 11.81
CA SER A 141 21.27 -0.24 12.34
C SER A 141 19.76 0.12 12.31
N ILE A 142 19.01 -0.37 11.33
CA ILE A 142 17.53 -0.22 11.32
C ILE A 142 16.89 -1.27 12.23
N GLU A 143 17.44 -2.47 12.28
CA GLU A 143 16.98 -3.53 13.19
C GLU A 143 16.99 -3.05 14.64
N ASP A 144 18.06 -2.38 15.08
CA ASP A 144 18.15 -1.85 16.45
C ASP A 144 17.01 -0.85 16.75
N ARG A 145 16.63 0.00 15.78
CA ARG A 145 15.50 0.93 15.91
C ARG A 145 14.15 0.21 15.96
N VAL A 146 13.96 -0.81 15.13
CA VAL A 146 12.74 -1.63 15.14
C VAL A 146 12.63 -2.42 16.45
N GLN A 147 13.74 -2.96 16.97
CA GLN A 147 13.77 -3.66 18.26
C GLN A 147 13.49 -2.72 19.45
N GLU A 148 14.03 -1.50 19.42
CA GLU A 148 13.71 -0.48 20.41
C GLU A 148 12.20 -0.21 20.42
N GLU A 149 11.63 0.02 19.25
CA GLU A 149 10.20 0.30 19.13
C GLU A 149 9.35 -0.94 19.49
N ALA A 150 9.81 -2.15 19.19
CA ALA A 150 9.15 -3.39 19.63
C ALA A 150 9.08 -3.51 21.16
N ARG A 151 10.15 -3.13 21.87
CA ARG A 151 10.14 -3.06 23.35
C ARG A 151 9.14 -2.03 23.86
N CYS A 152 9.13 -0.83 23.28
CA CYS A 152 8.15 0.20 23.64
C CYS A 152 6.71 -0.25 23.39
N LEU A 153 6.46 -0.91 22.24
CA LEU A 153 5.16 -1.49 21.92
C LEU A 153 4.72 -2.51 22.97
N VAL A 154 5.61 -3.43 23.37
CA VAL A 154 5.32 -4.44 24.41
C VAL A 154 4.99 -3.76 25.76
N GLU A 155 5.72 -2.69 26.11
CA GLU A 155 5.44 -1.93 27.34
C GLU A 155 4.05 -1.25 27.30
N GLU A 156 3.67 -0.65 26.17
CA GLU A 156 2.33 -0.06 26.02
C GLU A 156 1.23 -1.11 26.07
N LEU A 157 1.44 -2.27 25.46
CA LEU A 157 0.50 -3.39 25.53
C LEU A 157 0.36 -3.93 26.95
N ARG A 158 1.42 -3.96 27.76
CA ARG A 158 1.35 -4.33 29.20
C ARG A 158 0.46 -3.36 30.00
N LYS A 159 0.40 -2.08 29.63
CA LYS A 159 -0.45 -1.07 30.31
C LYS A 159 -1.95 -1.34 30.13
N THR A 160 -2.34 -2.19 29.16
CA THR A 160 -3.74 -2.63 29.02
C THR A 160 -4.20 -3.53 30.17
N LYS A 161 -3.25 -4.11 30.94
CA LYS A 161 -3.51 -4.99 32.10
C LYS A 161 -4.46 -6.14 31.76
N ALA A 162 -4.24 -6.75 30.60
CA ALA A 162 -5.10 -7.81 30.05
C ALA A 162 -6.59 -7.42 29.88
N SER A 163 -6.91 -6.14 29.90
CA SER A 163 -8.26 -5.67 29.61
C SER A 163 -8.53 -5.70 28.11
N PRO A 164 -9.78 -5.87 27.69
CA PRO A 164 -10.16 -5.75 26.28
C PRO A 164 -9.77 -4.40 25.70
N CYS A 165 -9.07 -4.40 24.57
CA CYS A 165 -8.66 -3.17 23.88
C CYS A 165 -8.75 -3.32 22.36
N ASP A 166 -8.98 -2.19 21.68
CA ASP A 166 -8.78 -2.06 20.24
C ASP A 166 -7.29 -1.83 19.98
N PRO A 167 -6.61 -2.72 19.24
CA PRO A 167 -5.18 -2.62 19.00
C PRO A 167 -4.81 -1.57 17.94
N THR A 168 -5.80 -0.99 17.25
CA THR A 168 -5.60 -0.14 16.05
C THR A 168 -4.59 0.97 16.30
N PHE A 169 -4.76 1.73 17.37
CA PHE A 169 -3.92 2.87 17.67
C PHE A 169 -2.50 2.43 18.08
N ILE A 170 -2.40 1.51 19.03
CA ILE A 170 -1.10 1.08 19.57
C ILE A 170 -0.24 0.43 18.48
N LEU A 171 -0.83 -0.44 17.66
CA LEU A 171 -0.12 -1.08 16.53
C LEU A 171 0.23 -0.09 15.42
N GLY A 172 -0.48 1.03 15.30
CA GLY A 172 -0.16 2.09 14.35
C GLY A 172 1.04 2.93 14.79
N CYS A 173 1.21 3.13 16.09
CA CYS A 173 2.30 3.95 16.66
C CYS A 173 3.68 3.34 16.37
N ALA A 174 3.82 2.02 16.41
CA ALA A 174 5.11 1.37 16.27
C ALA A 174 5.73 1.57 14.86
N PRO A 175 5.08 1.21 13.74
CA PRO A 175 5.61 1.50 12.40
C PRO A 175 5.79 3.01 12.15
N CYS A 176 4.88 3.84 12.69
CA CYS A 176 4.99 5.29 12.57
C CYS A 176 6.27 5.81 13.20
N ASN A 177 6.63 5.35 14.40
CA ASN A 177 7.87 5.74 15.06
C ASN A 177 9.11 5.24 14.33
N VAL A 178 9.09 4.04 13.78
CA VAL A 178 10.20 3.55 12.96
C VAL A 178 10.44 4.48 11.77
N ILE A 179 9.38 4.81 11.01
CA ILE A 179 9.52 5.71 9.86
C ILE A 179 9.91 7.15 10.28
N CYS A 180 9.38 7.67 11.41
CA CYS A 180 9.79 8.95 11.97
C CYS A 180 11.28 8.95 12.33
N SER A 181 11.80 7.87 12.89
CA SER A 181 13.23 7.75 13.22
C SER A 181 14.12 7.78 11.96
N ILE A 182 13.61 7.32 10.83
CA ILE A 182 14.34 7.33 9.53
C ILE A 182 14.27 8.71 8.89
N ILE A 183 13.11 9.38 8.93
CA ILE A 183 12.90 10.65 8.23
C ILE A 183 13.41 11.84 9.05
N PHE A 184 13.19 11.83 10.39
CA PHE A 184 13.42 12.97 11.30
C PHE A 184 14.45 12.69 12.40
N HIS A 185 15.07 11.51 12.42
CA HIS A 185 15.92 11.04 13.53
C HIS A 185 15.25 11.18 14.91
N LYS A 186 13.93 11.05 14.98
CA LYS A 186 13.15 11.27 16.20
C LYS A 186 12.15 10.14 16.43
N ARG A 187 12.09 9.67 17.68
CA ARG A 187 11.04 8.82 18.22
C ARG A 187 10.07 9.67 19.04
N PHE A 188 8.77 9.42 18.91
CA PHE A 188 7.73 10.11 19.70
C PHE A 188 7.19 9.20 20.80
N ASP A 189 6.83 9.81 21.94
CA ASP A 189 6.02 9.14 22.96
C ASP A 189 4.61 8.90 22.40
N TYR A 190 4.00 7.75 22.73
CA TYR A 190 2.64 7.41 22.29
C TYR A 190 1.55 8.36 22.83
N LYS A 191 1.90 9.24 23.76
CA LYS A 191 1.02 10.30 24.29
C LYS A 191 1.33 11.69 23.74
N ASP A 192 2.35 11.81 22.88
CA ASP A 192 2.70 13.09 22.26
C ASP A 192 1.55 13.60 21.38
N GLN A 193 1.07 14.81 21.65
CA GLN A 193 -0.11 15.36 20.98
C GLN A 193 0.11 15.62 19.49
N GLN A 194 1.31 16.01 19.08
CA GLN A 194 1.63 16.21 17.66
C GLN A 194 1.62 14.86 16.93
N PHE A 195 2.20 13.85 17.55
CA PHE A 195 2.21 12.50 17.03
C PHE A 195 0.79 11.92 16.91
N LEU A 196 -0.05 12.10 17.92
CA LEU A 196 -1.45 11.70 17.92
C LEU A 196 -2.22 12.34 16.77
N ASN A 197 -2.03 13.64 16.53
CA ASN A 197 -2.67 14.35 15.42
C ASN A 197 -2.21 13.83 14.07
N LEU A 198 -0.92 13.52 13.89
CA LEU A 198 -0.41 12.91 12.65
C LEU A 198 -1.05 11.55 12.40
N MET A 199 -1.10 10.69 13.41
CA MET A 199 -1.71 9.36 13.32
C MET A 199 -3.21 9.45 12.99
N GLU A 200 -3.94 10.39 13.60
CA GLU A 200 -5.35 10.60 13.30
C GLU A 200 -5.57 10.95 11.81
N LYS A 201 -4.75 11.87 11.28
CA LYS A 201 -4.83 12.29 9.86
C LYS A 201 -4.49 11.14 8.91
N LEU A 202 -3.50 10.31 9.24
CA LEU A 202 -3.16 9.11 8.46
C LEU A 202 -4.32 8.11 8.42
N ASN A 203 -4.83 7.71 9.60
CA ASN A 203 -5.94 6.77 9.71
C ASN A 203 -7.20 7.27 8.96
N GLU A 204 -7.45 8.57 9.02
CA GLU A 204 -8.56 9.19 8.31
C GLU A 204 -8.35 9.15 6.79
N ASN A 205 -7.13 9.42 6.32
CA ASN A 205 -6.80 9.38 4.90
C ASN A 205 -7.03 8.00 4.27
N ILE A 206 -6.64 6.91 4.94
CA ILE A 206 -6.89 5.54 4.46
C ILE A 206 -8.38 5.25 4.34
N LYS A 207 -9.18 5.63 5.35
CA LYS A 207 -10.64 5.47 5.30
C LYS A 207 -11.24 6.25 4.12
N ILE A 208 -10.80 7.47 3.90
CA ILE A 208 -11.26 8.31 2.79
C ILE A 208 -10.84 7.69 1.44
N LEU A 209 -9.55 7.33 1.27
CA LEU A 209 -9.02 6.74 0.03
C LEU A 209 -9.73 5.44 -0.35
N SER A 210 -10.15 4.66 0.65
CA SER A 210 -10.87 3.41 0.44
C SER A 210 -12.38 3.62 0.21
N SER A 211 -12.91 4.84 0.32
CA SER A 211 -14.33 5.11 0.14
C SER A 211 -14.76 5.09 -1.32
N PRO A 212 -15.99 4.64 -1.65
CA PRO A 212 -16.54 4.67 -3.00
C PRO A 212 -16.56 6.09 -3.61
N TRP A 213 -16.74 7.12 -2.76
CA TRP A 213 -16.73 8.52 -3.18
C TRP A 213 -15.42 8.93 -3.87
N ILE A 214 -14.29 8.45 -3.38
CA ILE A 214 -12.97 8.74 -3.98
C ILE A 214 -12.86 8.13 -5.38
N GLN A 215 -13.43 6.97 -5.62
CA GLN A 215 -13.47 6.37 -6.96
C GLN A 215 -14.26 7.25 -7.94
N ILE A 216 -15.37 7.83 -7.47
CA ILE A 216 -16.13 8.83 -8.26
C ILE A 216 -15.28 10.08 -8.51
N CYS A 217 -14.63 10.59 -7.47
CA CYS A 217 -13.75 11.77 -7.58
C CYS A 217 -12.63 11.59 -8.61
N ASN A 218 -12.00 10.42 -8.65
CA ASN A 218 -10.93 10.13 -9.59
C ASN A 218 -11.41 10.04 -11.05
N ASN A 219 -12.66 9.64 -11.27
CA ASN A 219 -13.21 9.47 -12.61
C ASN A 219 -13.87 10.76 -13.17
N PHE A 220 -14.44 11.57 -12.30
CA PHE A 220 -15.18 12.80 -12.68
C PHE A 220 -14.53 14.08 -12.15
N SER A 221 -13.22 14.07 -12.04
CA SER A 221 -12.37 15.09 -11.42
C SER A 221 -12.69 16.55 -11.76
N PRO A 222 -12.96 16.95 -13.01
CA PRO A 222 -13.21 18.38 -13.31
C PRO A 222 -14.49 18.94 -12.68
N ILE A 223 -15.48 18.09 -12.44
CA ILE A 223 -16.80 18.49 -11.95
C ILE A 223 -16.85 18.46 -10.42
N ILE A 224 -16.11 17.54 -9.81
CA ILE A 224 -16.15 17.27 -8.37
C ILE A 224 -15.62 18.40 -7.50
N ASP A 225 -14.78 19.28 -8.05
CA ASP A 225 -14.25 20.44 -7.33
C ASP A 225 -15.34 21.40 -6.87
N TYR A 226 -16.47 21.38 -7.55
CA TYR A 226 -17.63 22.21 -7.21
C TYR A 226 -18.55 21.57 -6.16
N PHE A 227 -18.27 20.33 -5.74
CA PHE A 227 -19.10 19.63 -4.77
C PHE A 227 -18.37 19.46 -3.43
N PRO A 228 -19.05 19.65 -2.30
CA PRO A 228 -18.49 19.30 -1.00
C PRO A 228 -18.33 17.80 -0.88
N GLY A 229 -17.23 17.34 -0.25
CA GLY A 229 -17.01 15.91 -0.05
C GLY A 229 -15.74 15.58 0.72
N THR A 230 -15.55 14.30 1.01
CA THR A 230 -14.42 13.81 1.80
C THR A 230 -13.07 14.00 1.10
N HIS A 231 -13.05 14.18 -0.22
CA HIS A 231 -11.83 14.54 -0.98
C HIS A 231 -11.22 15.86 -0.51
N ASN A 232 -12.04 16.87 -0.14
CA ASN A 232 -11.54 18.13 0.42
C ASN A 232 -10.87 17.91 1.78
N LYS A 233 -11.39 16.98 2.58
CA LYS A 233 -10.80 16.62 3.88
C LYS A 233 -9.46 15.92 3.68
N LEU A 234 -9.37 14.99 2.71
CA LEU A 234 -8.11 14.37 2.31
C LEU A 234 -7.04 15.41 1.95
N LEU A 235 -7.39 16.38 1.09
CA LEU A 235 -6.45 17.43 0.68
C LEU A 235 -6.01 18.31 1.87
N LYS A 236 -6.91 18.61 2.81
CA LYS A 236 -6.57 19.35 4.04
C LYS A 236 -5.63 18.54 4.93
N ASN A 237 -5.88 17.24 5.10
CA ASN A 237 -5.01 16.36 5.89
C ASN A 237 -3.62 16.26 5.26
N VAL A 238 -3.52 16.12 3.94
CA VAL A 238 -2.23 16.12 3.24
C VAL A 238 -1.51 17.45 3.40
N ALA A 239 -2.22 18.59 3.28
CA ALA A 239 -1.64 19.91 3.50
C ALA A 239 -1.11 20.07 4.93
N PHE A 240 -1.81 19.55 5.95
CA PHE A 240 -1.34 19.53 7.33
C PHE A 240 -0.04 18.72 7.47
N MET A 241 0.01 17.52 6.89
CA MET A 241 1.24 16.69 6.91
C MET A 241 2.41 17.40 6.24
N LYS A 242 2.17 18.05 5.10
CA LYS A 242 3.17 18.84 4.38
C LYS A 242 3.70 20.00 5.23
N SER A 243 2.82 20.75 5.89
CA SER A 243 3.22 21.84 6.78
C SER A 243 4.11 21.34 7.92
N TYR A 244 3.78 20.19 8.49
CA TYR A 244 4.60 19.55 9.52
C TYR A 244 6.00 19.16 8.98
N ILE A 245 6.05 18.54 7.81
CA ILE A 245 7.33 18.18 7.17
C ILE A 245 8.17 19.44 6.89
N LEU A 246 7.57 20.52 6.39
CA LEU A 246 8.27 21.77 6.12
C LEU A 246 8.81 22.43 7.39
N GLU A 247 8.09 22.33 8.51
CA GLU A 247 8.61 22.75 9.81
C GLU A 247 9.88 21.97 10.17
N LYS A 248 9.86 20.66 10.04
CA LYS A 248 11.03 19.82 10.30
C LYS A 248 12.18 20.10 9.34
N VAL A 249 11.91 20.34 8.08
CA VAL A 249 12.95 20.75 7.10
C VAL A 249 13.64 22.04 7.52
N LYS A 250 12.89 23.03 8.03
CA LYS A 250 13.48 24.29 8.55
C LYS A 250 14.37 24.04 9.77
N GLU A 251 13.89 23.24 10.74
CA GLU A 251 14.70 22.86 11.91
C GLU A 251 16.03 22.22 11.48
N HIS A 252 16.00 21.32 10.47
CA HIS A 252 17.20 20.67 9.94
C HIS A 252 18.13 21.67 9.23
N GLN A 253 17.58 22.58 8.42
CA GLN A 253 18.38 23.61 7.75
C GLN A 253 19.18 24.50 8.74
N GLU A 254 18.65 24.70 9.94
CA GLU A 254 19.28 25.52 10.99
C GLU A 254 20.33 24.75 11.82
N SER A 255 20.19 23.41 11.93
CA SER A 255 20.97 22.59 12.87
C SER A 255 21.84 21.50 12.22
N MET A 256 21.68 21.26 10.91
CA MET A 256 22.29 20.16 10.19
C MET A 256 23.83 20.25 10.13
N ASP A 257 24.51 19.14 10.44
CA ASP A 257 25.93 18.96 10.14
C ASP A 257 26.12 18.34 8.75
N MET A 258 26.66 19.12 7.81
CA MET A 258 26.92 18.70 6.44
C MET A 258 27.89 17.51 6.32
N ASN A 259 28.67 17.20 7.36
CA ASN A 259 29.64 16.10 7.34
C ASN A 259 29.05 14.81 7.96
N ASN A 260 27.95 14.91 8.71
CA ASN A 260 27.38 13.78 9.43
C ASN A 260 25.84 13.77 9.37
N PRO A 261 25.23 13.47 8.20
CA PRO A 261 23.78 13.41 8.07
C PRO A 261 23.18 12.32 8.94
N GLN A 262 22.15 12.66 9.73
CA GLN A 262 21.54 11.78 10.71
C GLN A 262 20.28 11.07 10.19
N ASP A 263 19.63 11.63 9.18
CA ASP A 263 18.34 11.16 8.67
C ASP A 263 18.14 11.43 7.18
N PHE A 264 16.94 11.11 6.71
CA PHE A 264 16.57 11.26 5.30
C PHE A 264 16.55 12.73 4.86
N ILE A 265 16.05 13.65 5.73
CA ILE A 265 15.98 15.08 5.42
C ILE A 265 17.38 15.65 5.24
N ASP A 266 18.30 15.37 6.15
CA ASP A 266 19.71 15.79 6.05
C ASP A 266 20.34 15.35 4.73
N CYS A 267 20.20 14.05 4.40
CA CYS A 267 20.75 13.53 3.14
C CYS A 267 20.17 14.20 1.91
N PHE A 268 18.88 14.54 1.95
CA PHE A 268 18.22 15.20 0.83
C PHE A 268 18.68 16.65 0.69
N LEU A 269 18.79 17.38 1.80
CA LEU A 269 19.32 18.75 1.83
C LEU A 269 20.78 18.81 1.33
N MET A 270 21.61 17.88 1.77
CA MET A 270 22.99 17.74 1.25
C MET A 270 23.02 17.49 -0.27
N LYS A 271 22.09 16.66 -0.77
CA LYS A 271 22.00 16.39 -2.20
C LYS A 271 21.54 17.62 -2.97
N MET A 272 20.59 18.39 -2.43
CA MET A 272 20.16 19.67 -3.01
C MET A 272 21.32 20.65 -3.12
N GLU A 273 22.11 20.81 -2.08
CA GLU A 273 23.26 21.74 -2.09
C GLU A 273 24.31 21.30 -3.10
N LYS A 274 24.64 20.01 -3.20
CA LYS A 274 25.56 19.46 -4.20
C LYS A 274 25.10 19.69 -5.64
N GLU A 275 23.79 19.70 -5.88
CA GLU A 275 23.22 19.88 -7.22
C GLU A 275 22.79 21.32 -7.54
N LYS A 276 23.03 22.26 -6.63
CA LYS A 276 22.63 23.66 -6.77
C LYS A 276 23.08 24.32 -8.09
N HIS A 277 24.24 23.89 -8.60
CA HIS A 277 24.81 24.38 -9.85
C HIS A 277 24.41 23.56 -11.09
N ASN A 278 23.73 22.43 -10.91
CA ASN A 278 23.29 21.54 -11.98
C ASN A 278 21.79 21.78 -12.28
N GLN A 279 21.48 22.84 -12.99
CA GLN A 279 20.08 23.16 -13.33
C GLN A 279 19.69 22.56 -14.70
N PRO A 280 18.48 21.98 -14.83
CA PRO A 280 17.44 21.83 -13.81
C PRO A 280 17.66 20.58 -12.96
N SER A 281 17.69 20.72 -11.62
CA SER A 281 17.75 19.61 -10.66
C SER A 281 16.35 19.17 -10.23
N GLU A 282 16.15 17.86 -10.05
CA GLU A 282 14.92 17.30 -9.50
C GLU A 282 14.88 17.36 -7.95
N PHE A 283 16.00 17.73 -7.32
CA PHE A 283 16.13 17.87 -5.86
C PHE A 283 15.76 19.29 -5.43
N THR A 284 14.51 19.46 -5.03
CA THR A 284 13.93 20.72 -4.56
C THR A 284 13.25 20.52 -3.21
N ILE A 285 12.95 21.59 -2.47
CA ILE A 285 12.18 21.52 -1.22
C ILE A 285 10.81 20.88 -1.47
N GLU A 286 10.16 21.16 -2.59
CA GLU A 286 8.89 20.56 -2.94
C GLU A 286 9.01 19.04 -3.21
N SER A 287 10.11 18.61 -3.83
CA SER A 287 10.42 17.18 -4.00
C SER A 287 10.70 16.50 -2.65
N LEU A 288 11.44 17.15 -1.74
CA LEU A 288 11.71 16.65 -0.39
C LEU A 288 10.41 16.48 0.40
N GLU A 289 9.62 17.55 0.47
CA GLU A 289 8.33 17.57 1.18
C GLU A 289 7.42 16.41 0.75
N ASN A 290 7.20 16.28 -0.56
CA ASN A 290 6.32 15.24 -1.09
C ASN A 290 6.90 13.84 -0.91
N THR A 291 8.22 13.68 -1.04
CA THR A 291 8.87 12.37 -0.82
C THR A 291 8.79 11.95 0.65
N ALA A 292 9.00 12.87 1.58
CA ALA A 292 8.88 12.59 3.02
C ALA A 292 7.43 12.25 3.41
N VAL A 293 6.43 12.96 2.87
CA VAL A 293 5.00 12.63 3.06
C VAL A 293 4.67 11.24 2.51
N ASP A 294 5.17 10.90 1.31
CA ASP A 294 4.98 9.59 0.70
C ASP A 294 5.58 8.46 1.57
N LEU A 295 6.82 8.64 2.05
CA LEU A 295 7.49 7.65 2.90
C LEU A 295 6.77 7.49 4.24
N PHE A 296 6.37 8.60 4.85
CA PHE A 296 5.67 8.62 6.13
C PHE A 296 4.31 7.89 6.04
N GLY A 297 3.50 8.25 5.06
CA GLY A 297 2.18 7.64 4.87
C GLY A 297 2.25 6.17 4.48
N ALA A 298 3.11 5.83 3.52
CA ALA A 298 3.26 4.46 3.05
C ALA A 298 3.85 3.53 4.11
N GLY A 299 4.86 4.00 4.88
CA GLY A 299 5.53 3.17 5.89
C GLY A 299 4.69 2.92 7.14
N THR A 300 3.76 3.81 7.47
CA THR A 300 2.94 3.69 8.69
C THR A 300 1.73 2.77 8.48
N GLU A 301 0.86 3.12 7.55
CA GLU A 301 -0.48 2.53 7.47
C GLU A 301 -0.48 1.10 6.92
N THR A 302 0.42 0.79 6.00
CA THR A 302 0.47 -0.55 5.39
C THR A 302 0.92 -1.60 6.41
N THR A 303 1.99 -1.32 7.16
CA THR A 303 2.51 -2.23 8.18
C THR A 303 1.55 -2.36 9.35
N SER A 304 0.99 -1.24 9.83
CA SER A 304 0.00 -1.21 10.90
C SER A 304 -1.26 -2.05 10.57
N THR A 305 -1.80 -1.89 9.38
CA THR A 305 -2.96 -2.66 8.92
C THR A 305 -2.64 -4.15 8.80
N THR A 306 -1.45 -4.49 8.31
CA THR A 306 -0.99 -5.89 8.22
C THR A 306 -0.83 -6.51 9.61
N LEU A 307 -0.25 -5.79 10.59
CA LEU A 307 -0.15 -6.26 11.98
C LEU A 307 -1.53 -6.49 12.62
N ARG A 308 -2.47 -5.58 12.38
CA ARG A 308 -3.86 -5.73 12.87
C ARG A 308 -4.51 -6.98 12.31
N TYR A 309 -4.36 -7.22 11.01
CA TYR A 309 -4.84 -8.45 10.40
C TYR A 309 -4.12 -9.70 10.92
N ALA A 310 -2.80 -9.62 11.11
CA ALA A 310 -2.03 -10.73 11.66
C ALA A 310 -2.58 -11.17 13.02
N LEU A 311 -2.81 -10.22 13.93
CA LEU A 311 -3.38 -10.54 15.25
C LEU A 311 -4.81 -11.08 15.14
N LEU A 312 -5.64 -10.55 14.25
CA LEU A 312 -7.01 -11.03 14.01
C LEU A 312 -7.01 -12.47 13.49
N LEU A 313 -6.14 -12.78 12.53
CA LEU A 313 -5.99 -14.14 11.99
C LEU A 313 -5.45 -15.11 13.03
N LEU A 314 -4.49 -14.70 13.84
CA LEU A 314 -3.93 -15.51 14.93
C LEU A 314 -4.95 -15.76 16.05
N LEU A 315 -5.85 -14.83 16.31
CA LEU A 315 -7.00 -15.07 17.20
C LEU A 315 -7.99 -16.08 16.62
N LYS A 316 -8.20 -16.04 15.31
CA LYS A 316 -9.10 -16.98 14.61
C LYS A 316 -8.50 -18.39 14.49
N HIS A 317 -7.18 -18.50 14.45
CA HIS A 317 -6.43 -19.74 14.26
C HIS A 317 -5.49 -20.00 15.45
N PRO A 318 -6.03 -20.37 16.62
CA PRO A 318 -5.22 -20.58 17.84
C PRO A 318 -4.19 -21.71 17.70
N GLU A 319 -4.44 -22.69 16.82
CA GLU A 319 -3.50 -23.75 16.48
C GLU A 319 -2.25 -23.22 15.76
N VAL A 320 -2.41 -22.21 14.91
CA VAL A 320 -1.28 -21.51 14.24
C VAL A 320 -0.51 -20.69 15.27
N THR A 321 -1.22 -19.97 16.13
CA THR A 321 -0.62 -19.16 17.21
C THR A 321 0.23 -20.02 18.14
N ALA A 322 -0.28 -21.19 18.55
CA ALA A 322 0.46 -22.13 19.43
C ALA A 322 1.78 -22.60 18.79
N LYS A 323 1.77 -22.96 17.50
CA LYS A 323 2.99 -23.36 16.77
C LYS A 323 4.02 -22.22 16.66
N VAL A 324 3.56 -20.99 16.43
CA VAL A 324 4.46 -19.81 16.42
C VAL A 324 5.06 -19.59 17.80
N GLN A 325 4.28 -19.68 18.87
CA GLN A 325 4.78 -19.54 20.23
C GLN A 325 5.76 -20.65 20.61
N GLU A 326 5.51 -21.90 20.20
CA GLU A 326 6.46 -23.02 20.37
C GLU A 326 7.79 -22.74 19.66
N GLU A 327 7.74 -22.23 18.44
CA GLU A 327 8.96 -21.88 17.68
C GLU A 327 9.72 -20.72 18.35
N ILE A 328 9.02 -19.69 18.85
CA ILE A 328 9.60 -18.59 19.61
C ILE A 328 10.30 -19.12 20.87
N GLU A 329 9.64 -19.96 21.66
CA GLU A 329 10.20 -20.51 22.89
C GLU A 329 11.46 -21.34 22.61
N ARG A 330 11.44 -22.15 21.56
CA ARG A 330 12.56 -23.01 21.15
C ARG A 330 13.77 -22.22 20.65
N VAL A 331 13.56 -21.16 19.85
CA VAL A 331 14.65 -20.44 19.15
C VAL A 331 15.12 -19.23 19.92
N ILE A 332 14.20 -18.47 20.49
CA ILE A 332 14.48 -17.18 21.14
C ILE A 332 14.47 -17.32 22.65
N GLY A 333 13.50 -18.08 23.18
CA GLY A 333 13.20 -18.12 24.60
C GLY A 333 12.60 -16.82 25.11
N ARG A 334 12.67 -16.60 26.44
CA ARG A 334 12.03 -15.44 27.10
C ARG A 334 13.01 -14.37 27.58
N ASN A 335 14.32 -14.65 27.51
CA ASN A 335 15.34 -13.84 28.16
C ASN A 335 16.01 -12.80 27.24
N ARG A 336 15.72 -12.83 25.95
CA ARG A 336 16.25 -11.87 24.97
C ARG A 336 15.18 -11.43 23.98
N SER A 337 15.38 -10.25 23.39
CA SER A 337 14.52 -9.77 22.30
C SER A 337 14.75 -10.56 21.02
N PRO A 338 13.70 -10.73 20.19
CA PRO A 338 13.83 -11.26 18.84
C PRO A 338 14.79 -10.43 17.98
N CYS A 339 15.51 -11.09 17.06
CA CYS A 339 16.36 -10.44 16.07
C CYS A 339 16.18 -11.07 14.69
N MET A 340 16.65 -10.39 13.64
CA MET A 340 16.49 -10.88 12.26
C MET A 340 17.27 -12.16 11.97
N GLN A 341 18.31 -12.47 12.75
CA GLN A 341 19.03 -13.74 12.65
C GLN A 341 18.14 -14.93 13.06
N ASP A 342 17.19 -14.72 13.98
CA ASP A 342 16.28 -15.77 14.43
C ASP A 342 15.38 -16.26 13.29
N ARG A 343 15.01 -15.37 12.36
CA ARG A 343 14.08 -15.64 11.25
C ARG A 343 14.49 -16.87 10.43
N SER A 344 15.79 -17.05 10.20
CA SER A 344 16.32 -18.22 9.46
C SER A 344 16.12 -19.56 10.20
N HIS A 345 15.90 -19.50 11.52
CA HIS A 345 15.66 -20.67 12.39
C HIS A 345 14.19 -20.83 12.79
N MET A 346 13.33 -19.95 12.23
CA MET A 346 11.89 -19.88 12.51
C MET A 346 11.06 -19.98 11.21
N PRO A 347 11.19 -21.09 10.45
CA PRO A 347 10.55 -21.25 9.16
C PRO A 347 9.02 -21.20 9.23
N TYR A 348 8.41 -21.69 10.30
CA TYR A 348 6.97 -21.65 10.47
C TYR A 348 6.46 -20.23 10.72
N THR A 349 7.14 -19.48 11.58
CA THR A 349 6.83 -18.06 11.83
C THR A 349 7.01 -17.20 10.57
N ASP A 350 8.08 -17.48 9.79
CA ASP A 350 8.29 -16.78 8.50
C ASP A 350 7.19 -17.13 7.51
N ALA A 351 6.75 -18.38 7.45
CA ALA A 351 5.61 -18.81 6.64
C ALA A 351 4.31 -18.11 7.08
N VAL A 352 4.06 -17.96 8.37
CA VAL A 352 2.90 -17.23 8.90
C VAL A 352 2.92 -15.75 8.46
N VAL A 353 4.07 -15.07 8.56
CA VAL A 353 4.19 -13.68 8.12
C VAL A 353 3.90 -13.55 6.62
N HIS A 354 4.38 -14.46 5.79
CA HIS A 354 4.10 -14.48 4.35
C HIS A 354 2.64 -14.80 4.06
N GLU A 355 2.06 -15.77 4.76
CA GLU A 355 0.67 -16.16 4.58
C GLU A 355 -0.29 -15.04 4.99
N VAL A 356 -0.01 -14.31 6.07
CA VAL A 356 -0.78 -13.11 6.42
C VAL A 356 -0.81 -12.14 5.24
N GLN A 357 0.35 -11.81 4.67
CA GLN A 357 0.45 -10.85 3.56
C GLN A 357 -0.24 -11.34 2.29
N ARG A 358 -0.14 -12.65 1.99
CA ARG A 358 -0.83 -13.27 0.86
C ARG A 358 -2.35 -13.22 1.05
N TYR A 359 -2.81 -13.70 2.21
CA TYR A 359 -4.23 -13.89 2.49
C TYR A 359 -5.01 -12.58 2.56
N ILE A 360 -4.44 -11.55 3.23
CA ILE A 360 -5.13 -10.25 3.36
C ILE A 360 -5.17 -9.48 2.05
N ASP A 361 -4.22 -9.74 1.14
CA ASP A 361 -4.14 -9.03 -0.14
C ASP A 361 -4.37 -7.52 0.05
N LEU A 362 -3.44 -6.89 0.78
CA LEU A 362 -3.61 -5.53 1.30
C LEU A 362 -3.98 -4.51 0.23
N LEU A 363 -3.40 -4.63 -0.97
CA LEU A 363 -3.63 -3.74 -2.12
C LEU A 363 -4.07 -4.57 -3.35
N PRO A 364 -5.33 -5.01 -3.41
CA PRO A 364 -5.82 -5.99 -4.38
C PRO A 364 -5.59 -5.64 -5.85
N THR A 365 -5.63 -4.35 -6.16
CA THR A 365 -5.47 -3.82 -7.53
C THR A 365 -4.13 -3.11 -7.74
N SER A 366 -3.20 -3.20 -6.78
CA SER A 366 -1.97 -2.41 -6.79
C SER A 366 -2.23 -0.90 -6.93
N LEU A 367 -1.18 -0.11 -7.01
CA LEU A 367 -1.30 1.28 -7.46
C LEU A 367 -1.36 1.29 -8.99
N PRO A 368 -2.20 2.14 -9.62
CA PRO A 368 -2.36 2.14 -11.06
C PRO A 368 -1.03 2.46 -11.77
N HIS A 369 -0.67 1.63 -12.74
CA HIS A 369 0.44 1.88 -13.65
C HIS A 369 -0.03 2.62 -14.91
N ALA A 370 0.91 3.01 -15.76
CA ALA A 370 0.64 3.47 -17.12
C ALA A 370 1.77 3.03 -18.05
N VAL A 371 1.46 2.85 -19.32
CA VAL A 371 2.50 2.61 -20.32
C VAL A 371 3.21 3.92 -20.69
N THR A 372 4.53 3.86 -20.79
CA THR A 372 5.41 5.02 -21.05
C THR A 372 5.56 5.34 -22.53
N CYS A 373 5.21 4.40 -23.41
CA CYS A 373 5.23 4.50 -24.87
C CYS A 373 4.09 3.67 -25.47
N ASP A 374 3.83 3.83 -26.77
CA ASP A 374 2.95 2.91 -27.50
C ASP A 374 3.60 1.53 -27.50
N ILE A 375 2.87 0.51 -27.02
CA ILE A 375 3.43 -0.83 -26.87
C ILE A 375 2.51 -1.88 -27.50
N LYS A 376 3.13 -2.83 -28.19
CA LYS A 376 2.47 -4.08 -28.59
C LYS A 376 2.62 -5.08 -27.44
N PHE A 377 1.54 -5.28 -26.70
CA PHE A 377 1.47 -6.26 -25.62
C PHE A 377 0.60 -7.42 -26.04
N ARG A 378 1.23 -8.58 -26.21
CA ARG A 378 0.61 -9.74 -26.84
C ARG A 378 0.06 -9.36 -28.23
N ASN A 379 -1.24 -9.51 -28.48
CA ASN A 379 -1.87 -9.19 -29.76
C ASN A 379 -2.51 -7.81 -29.81
N TYR A 380 -2.29 -6.97 -28.79
CA TYR A 380 -2.95 -5.68 -28.63
C TYR A 380 -1.96 -4.52 -28.75
N LEU A 381 -2.41 -3.40 -29.26
CA LEU A 381 -1.67 -2.15 -29.24
C LEU A 381 -2.22 -1.26 -28.11
N ILE A 382 -1.40 -1.00 -27.10
CA ILE A 382 -1.74 -0.16 -25.96
C ILE A 382 -1.06 1.18 -26.15
N PRO A 383 -1.82 2.27 -26.34
CA PRO A 383 -1.25 3.61 -26.54
C PRO A 383 -0.57 4.14 -25.27
N LYS A 384 0.48 4.95 -25.46
CA LYS A 384 1.17 5.69 -24.39
C LYS A 384 0.17 6.40 -23.46
N GLY A 385 0.43 6.32 -22.17
CA GLY A 385 -0.39 6.97 -21.14
C GLY A 385 -1.65 6.19 -20.76
N THR A 386 -1.95 5.05 -21.43
CA THR A 386 -3.06 4.19 -21.01
C THR A 386 -2.79 3.68 -19.59
N THR A 387 -3.77 3.84 -18.72
CA THR A 387 -3.72 3.32 -17.34
C THR A 387 -3.81 1.80 -17.34
N ILE A 388 -2.98 1.18 -16.53
CA ILE A 388 -2.92 -0.28 -16.33
C ILE A 388 -3.32 -0.58 -14.90
N LEU A 389 -4.35 -1.38 -14.73
CA LEU A 389 -4.79 -1.93 -13.44
C LEU A 389 -4.25 -3.35 -13.30
N ILE A 390 -3.57 -3.62 -12.19
CA ILE A 390 -2.95 -4.92 -11.94
C ILE A 390 -3.73 -5.62 -10.85
N SER A 391 -4.36 -6.74 -11.18
CA SER A 391 -5.06 -7.58 -10.20
C SER A 391 -4.05 -8.43 -9.43
N LEU A 392 -3.53 -7.91 -8.30
CA LEU A 392 -2.64 -8.68 -7.42
C LEU A 392 -3.37 -9.85 -6.77
N THR A 393 -4.65 -9.69 -6.45
CA THR A 393 -5.51 -10.80 -5.98
C THR A 393 -5.39 -12.02 -6.88
N SER A 394 -5.39 -11.83 -8.19
CA SER A 394 -5.31 -12.93 -9.15
C SER A 394 -3.99 -13.69 -9.14
N VAL A 395 -2.96 -13.11 -8.53
CA VAL A 395 -1.64 -13.72 -8.35
C VAL A 395 -1.53 -14.33 -6.97
N LEU A 396 -1.89 -13.58 -5.92
CA LEU A 396 -1.81 -14.01 -4.53
C LEU A 396 -2.83 -15.10 -4.18
N HIS A 397 -3.94 -15.19 -4.93
CA HIS A 397 -4.98 -16.19 -4.76
C HIS A 397 -5.04 -17.16 -5.97
N ASP A 398 -3.92 -17.40 -6.65
CA ASP A 398 -3.86 -18.39 -7.73
C ASP A 398 -3.88 -19.82 -7.14
N ASN A 399 -4.95 -20.57 -7.44
CA ASN A 399 -5.16 -21.92 -6.90
C ASN A 399 -4.13 -22.96 -7.40
N LYS A 400 -3.37 -22.67 -8.46
CA LYS A 400 -2.30 -23.56 -8.93
C LYS A 400 -1.07 -23.48 -8.05
N GLU A 401 -0.79 -22.31 -7.49
CA GLU A 401 0.34 -22.09 -6.59
C GLU A 401 -0.05 -22.25 -5.13
N PHE A 402 -1.22 -21.75 -4.74
CA PHE A 402 -1.74 -21.77 -3.39
C PHE A 402 -3.05 -22.58 -3.35
N PRO A 403 -3.02 -23.89 -3.07
CA PRO A 403 -4.22 -24.71 -2.99
C PRO A 403 -5.22 -24.17 -1.97
N ASN A 404 -6.51 -24.05 -2.33
CA ASN A 404 -7.55 -23.44 -1.50
C ASN A 404 -7.17 -22.02 -1.03
N PRO A 405 -6.89 -21.08 -1.94
CA PRO A 405 -6.26 -19.79 -1.62
C PRO A 405 -7.10 -18.91 -0.70
N GLU A 406 -8.39 -19.19 -0.55
CA GLU A 406 -9.31 -18.52 0.36
C GLU A 406 -9.18 -19.03 1.83
N MET A 407 -8.32 -20.02 2.08
CA MET A 407 -8.00 -20.47 3.42
C MET A 407 -6.69 -19.83 3.88
N PHE A 408 -6.64 -19.47 5.16
CA PHE A 408 -5.40 -19.06 5.82
C PHE A 408 -4.62 -20.31 6.22
N ASP A 409 -3.58 -20.63 5.46
CA ASP A 409 -2.77 -21.84 5.69
C ASP A 409 -1.27 -21.55 5.50
N PRO A 410 -0.50 -21.44 6.58
CA PRO A 410 0.96 -21.21 6.48
C PRO A 410 1.72 -22.28 5.69
N HIS A 411 1.16 -23.48 5.46
CA HIS A 411 1.80 -24.52 4.65
C HIS A 411 1.96 -24.14 3.18
N HIS A 412 1.28 -23.10 2.68
CA HIS A 412 1.54 -22.51 1.37
C HIS A 412 3.01 -22.07 1.19
N PHE A 413 3.69 -21.75 2.30
CA PHE A 413 5.07 -21.29 2.32
C PHE A 413 6.04 -22.25 3.02
N LEU A 414 5.66 -23.53 3.15
CA LEU A 414 6.52 -24.58 3.67
C LEU A 414 6.72 -25.68 2.63
N ASP A 415 7.91 -26.27 2.61
CA ASP A 415 8.18 -27.50 1.87
C ASP A 415 7.77 -28.74 2.68
N GLU A 416 7.89 -29.93 2.09
CA GLU A 416 7.59 -31.22 2.75
C GLU A 416 8.44 -31.47 4.00
N GLY A 417 9.62 -30.86 4.09
CA GLY A 417 10.52 -30.92 5.24
C GLY A 417 10.22 -29.88 6.32
N GLY A 418 9.19 -29.03 6.14
CA GLY A 418 8.84 -27.96 7.07
C GLY A 418 9.77 -26.73 6.98
N ASN A 419 10.61 -26.63 5.95
CA ASN A 419 11.44 -25.45 5.74
C ASN A 419 10.66 -24.39 4.96
N PHE A 420 11.03 -23.12 5.17
CA PHE A 420 10.42 -22.00 4.45
C PHE A 420 10.71 -22.08 2.93
N LYS A 421 9.65 -21.99 2.12
CA LYS A 421 9.69 -22.01 0.67
C LYS A 421 9.12 -20.72 0.11
N LYS A 422 9.96 -19.87 -0.49
CA LYS A 422 9.50 -18.64 -1.16
C LYS A 422 8.82 -18.97 -2.49
N SER A 423 7.65 -18.40 -2.71
CA SER A 423 6.93 -18.51 -3.99
C SER A 423 7.23 -17.30 -4.89
N LYS A 424 7.37 -17.52 -6.22
CA LYS A 424 7.44 -16.46 -7.22
C LYS A 424 6.12 -15.70 -7.40
N TYR A 425 5.00 -16.28 -6.97
CA TYR A 425 3.68 -15.67 -6.96
C TYR A 425 3.47 -14.74 -5.76
N PHE A 426 4.38 -14.77 -4.79
CA PHE A 426 4.30 -13.88 -3.64
C PHE A 426 4.70 -12.45 -4.02
N MET A 427 3.72 -11.64 -4.38
CA MET A 427 3.89 -10.26 -4.88
C MET A 427 3.07 -9.22 -4.09
N PRO A 428 2.94 -9.29 -2.74
CA PRO A 428 2.17 -8.28 -2.00
C PRO A 428 2.77 -6.87 -2.10
N PHE A 429 4.06 -6.78 -2.45
CA PHE A 429 4.80 -5.53 -2.67
C PHE A 429 4.86 -5.13 -4.15
N SER A 430 4.03 -5.74 -5.02
CA SER A 430 4.11 -5.63 -6.48
C SER A 430 5.45 -6.17 -7.02
N ALA A 431 5.81 -5.84 -8.25
CA ALA A 431 7.04 -6.31 -8.89
C ALA A 431 7.62 -5.25 -9.85
N GLY A 432 8.84 -5.53 -10.37
CA GLY A 432 9.48 -4.73 -11.40
C GLY A 432 9.98 -3.37 -10.93
N LYS A 433 9.96 -2.37 -11.83
CA LYS A 433 10.57 -1.05 -11.57
C LYS A 433 9.88 -0.26 -10.44
N ARG A 434 8.60 -0.52 -10.22
CA ARG A 434 7.76 0.14 -9.21
C ARG A 434 7.54 -0.73 -7.96
N ILE A 435 8.31 -1.80 -7.78
CA ILE A 435 8.28 -2.60 -6.54
C ILE A 435 8.40 -1.70 -5.31
N CYS A 436 7.75 -2.04 -4.23
CA CYS A 436 7.74 -1.26 -2.99
C CYS A 436 9.17 -0.96 -2.50
N VAL A 437 9.43 0.30 -2.16
CA VAL A 437 10.74 0.70 -1.60
C VAL A 437 10.94 0.22 -0.18
N GLY A 438 9.84 -0.02 0.55
CA GLY A 438 9.81 -0.43 1.95
C GLY A 438 9.71 -1.94 2.17
N GLU A 439 9.77 -2.79 1.12
CA GLU A 439 9.60 -4.25 1.25
C GLU A 439 10.48 -4.86 2.36
N ALA A 440 11.77 -4.54 2.36
CA ALA A 440 12.71 -5.07 3.35
C ALA A 440 12.42 -4.56 4.77
N LEU A 441 12.02 -3.29 4.91
CA LEU A 441 11.66 -2.70 6.20
C LEU A 441 10.37 -3.31 6.74
N ALA A 442 9.32 -3.36 5.92
CA ALA A 442 8.05 -3.95 6.32
C ALA A 442 8.19 -5.43 6.73
N GLY A 443 8.98 -6.22 5.97
CA GLY A 443 9.26 -7.61 6.34
C GLY A 443 9.98 -7.76 7.68
N MET A 444 10.90 -6.84 8.00
CA MET A 444 11.59 -6.78 9.29
C MET A 444 10.62 -6.38 10.42
N GLU A 445 9.85 -5.31 10.23
CA GLU A 445 8.86 -4.83 11.20
C GLU A 445 7.82 -5.89 11.53
N LEU A 446 7.23 -6.52 10.51
CA LEU A 446 6.21 -7.56 10.68
C LEU A 446 6.77 -8.74 11.49
N PHE A 447 7.97 -9.22 11.16
CA PHE A 447 8.60 -10.32 11.89
C PHE A 447 8.91 -9.90 13.33
N LEU A 448 9.60 -8.79 13.56
CA LEU A 448 10.05 -8.40 14.90
C LEU A 448 8.89 -7.99 15.81
N PHE A 449 7.91 -7.23 15.31
CA PHE A 449 6.76 -6.84 16.12
C PHE A 449 5.87 -8.03 16.48
N LEU A 450 5.57 -8.90 15.50
CA LEU A 450 4.73 -10.07 15.73
C LEU A 450 5.38 -11.04 16.72
N THR A 451 6.68 -11.35 16.54
CA THR A 451 7.41 -12.24 17.45
C THR A 451 7.55 -11.65 18.84
N SER A 452 7.79 -10.31 18.96
CA SER A 452 7.85 -9.65 20.26
C SER A 452 6.51 -9.65 20.99
N ILE A 453 5.40 -9.45 20.29
CA ILE A 453 4.06 -9.56 20.88
C ILE A 453 3.80 -10.97 21.37
N LEU A 454 4.02 -11.98 20.52
CA LEU A 454 3.72 -13.39 20.85
C LEU A 454 4.69 -14.00 21.87
N GLN A 455 5.90 -13.46 21.99
CA GLN A 455 6.85 -13.81 23.05
C GLN A 455 6.38 -13.35 24.43
N ASN A 456 5.68 -12.21 24.52
CA ASN A 456 5.32 -11.58 25.78
C ASN A 456 3.86 -11.75 26.16
N PHE A 457 2.98 -12.14 25.21
CA PHE A 457 1.54 -12.21 25.47
C PHE A 457 0.90 -13.44 24.81
N ASN A 458 -0.05 -14.03 25.54
CA ASN A 458 -1.08 -14.90 24.99
C ASN A 458 -2.23 -14.00 24.51
N LEU A 459 -2.66 -14.19 23.27
CA LEU A 459 -3.79 -13.46 22.70
C LEU A 459 -5.11 -14.12 23.11
N LYS A 460 -6.06 -13.34 23.60
CA LYS A 460 -7.38 -13.85 23.95
C LYS A 460 -8.47 -13.04 23.25
N SER A 461 -9.29 -13.74 22.48
CA SER A 461 -10.50 -13.19 21.89
C SER A 461 -11.61 -13.01 22.92
N LEU A 462 -12.50 -12.03 22.69
CA LEU A 462 -13.72 -11.82 23.46
C LEU A 462 -14.90 -12.68 22.99
N VAL A 463 -14.78 -13.24 21.80
CA VAL A 463 -15.76 -14.13 21.17
C VAL A 463 -15.11 -15.45 20.78
N ASP A 464 -15.91 -16.48 20.51
CA ASP A 464 -15.37 -17.74 20.00
C ASP A 464 -14.55 -17.47 18.71
N PRO A 465 -13.33 -17.99 18.60
CA PRO A 465 -12.49 -17.84 17.42
C PRO A 465 -13.22 -18.14 16.08
N LYS A 466 -14.12 -19.11 16.07
CA LYS A 466 -14.92 -19.47 14.88
C LYS A 466 -15.84 -18.35 14.41
N ASN A 467 -16.29 -17.48 15.33
CA ASN A 467 -17.20 -16.39 15.07
C ASN A 467 -16.47 -15.07 14.73
N LEU A 468 -15.12 -15.06 14.75
CA LEU A 468 -14.36 -13.88 14.37
C LEU A 468 -14.53 -13.64 12.86
N ASP A 469 -15.05 -12.47 12.52
CA ASP A 469 -15.11 -11.99 11.13
C ASP A 469 -13.74 -11.43 10.71
N THR A 470 -13.22 -11.93 9.61
CA THR A 470 -11.97 -11.47 8.99
C THR A 470 -12.21 -10.81 7.64
N THR A 471 -13.48 -10.63 7.25
CA THR A 471 -13.85 -10.00 5.99
C THR A 471 -13.46 -8.52 6.01
N PRO A 472 -12.79 -8.01 4.99
CA PRO A 472 -12.46 -6.58 4.91
C PRO A 472 -13.71 -5.71 4.96
N VAL A 473 -13.72 -4.68 5.80
CA VAL A 473 -14.83 -3.70 5.87
C VAL A 473 -14.92 -2.90 4.58
N VAL A 474 -13.78 -2.62 3.98
CA VAL A 474 -13.65 -1.94 2.70
C VAL A 474 -12.64 -2.69 1.86
N ASN A 475 -13.02 -3.04 0.65
CA ASN A 475 -12.18 -3.73 -0.34
C ASN A 475 -12.07 -2.85 -1.59
N GLY A 476 -11.61 -1.61 -1.38
CA GLY A 476 -11.44 -0.63 -2.45
C GLY A 476 -9.96 -0.38 -2.78
N PHE A 477 -9.38 0.65 -2.18
CA PHE A 477 -7.96 0.96 -2.33
C PHE A 477 -7.08 0.00 -1.53
N ALA A 478 -7.47 -0.27 -0.28
CA ALA A 478 -6.80 -1.21 0.61
C ALA A 478 -7.80 -2.10 1.34
N SER A 479 -7.40 -3.33 1.64
CA SER A 479 -8.15 -4.25 2.50
C SER A 479 -7.98 -3.81 3.96
N VAL A 480 -9.06 -3.36 4.60
CA VAL A 480 -9.05 -2.88 5.99
C VAL A 480 -9.74 -3.90 6.88
N PRO A 481 -9.12 -4.36 7.99
CA PRO A 481 -9.74 -5.33 8.88
C PRO A 481 -10.99 -4.75 9.55
N PRO A 482 -11.98 -5.60 9.87
CA PRO A 482 -13.10 -5.19 10.70
C PRO A 482 -12.62 -4.73 12.09
N PHE A 483 -13.49 -3.99 12.77
CA PHE A 483 -13.25 -3.65 14.19
C PHE A 483 -13.28 -4.91 15.05
N TYR A 484 -12.28 -5.08 15.91
CA TYR A 484 -12.24 -6.15 16.90
C TYR A 484 -11.54 -5.67 18.17
N GLN A 485 -11.77 -6.38 19.25
CA GLN A 485 -11.06 -6.21 20.52
C GLN A 485 -10.41 -7.53 20.94
N LEU A 486 -9.31 -7.43 21.65
CA LEU A 486 -8.62 -8.58 22.23
C LEU A 486 -8.00 -8.21 23.57
N CYS A 487 -7.63 -9.24 24.33
CA CYS A 487 -6.83 -9.08 25.53
C CYS A 487 -5.40 -9.61 25.29
N PHE A 488 -4.41 -8.84 25.72
CA PHE A 488 -3.00 -9.24 25.76
C PHE A 488 -2.69 -9.78 27.17
N ILE A 489 -2.71 -11.11 27.32
CA ILE A 489 -2.46 -11.75 28.61
C ILE A 489 -0.95 -11.97 28.76
N PRO A 490 -0.26 -11.33 29.73
CA PRO A 490 1.17 -11.55 29.92
C PRO A 490 1.51 -13.03 30.12
N VAL A 491 2.61 -13.48 29.56
CA VAL A 491 3.12 -14.88 29.68
C VAL A 491 4.11 -14.99 30.82
#